data_fb73a19ce490b9ab14e1a150b650e62c
#
_entry.id   fb73a19ce490b9ab14e1a150b650e62c
#
_cell.length_a   1.000
_cell.length_b   1.000
_cell.length_c   1.000
_cell.angle_alpha   90.00
_cell.angle_beta   90.00
_cell.angle_gamma   90.00
#
_symmetry.space_group_name_H-M   'P 1'
#
loop_
_entity.id
_entity.type
_entity.pdbx_description
1 polymer ?
#
loop_
_entity_poly.entity_id
_entity_poly.type
_entity_poly.pdbx_seq_one_letter_code
_entity_poly.pdbx_strand_id
1 'polypeptide(L)'
;MAAFTNTATLTYNNQTRNSNIVTGEILEVLTATKNVIGANYHVGDTLTYVVTVVNSGATAITGLTLSDDLGAYTFGTGTLTPLDYVEDSLRYYTNGTLATTATVTAGPPLTVTGISVPAGGDATIIYQAKVNEFAPLTNESSVKNTATVTGGAQTLTAEATIAVSAEPELTITKTLCPQTVVEDGQITYT
;
A
#
# COMPACT_ATOMS: atom_id res chain seq x y z
N MET A 1 16.22 13.67 9.55
CA MET A 1 17.45 14.05 8.80
C MET A 1 18.60 13.24 9.36
N ALA A 2 19.31 12.50 8.52
CA ALA A 2 20.53 11.80 8.89
C ALA A 2 21.71 12.74 8.70
N ALA A 3 22.65 12.75 9.66
CA ALA A 3 23.87 13.54 9.57
C ALA A 3 25.06 12.60 9.36
N PHE A 4 26.06 13.05 8.61
CA PHE A 4 27.34 12.36 8.48
C PHE A 4 28.47 13.29 8.89
N THR A 5 29.57 12.71 9.41
CA THR A 5 30.77 13.44 9.79
C THR A 5 31.94 12.95 8.96
N ASN A 6 32.87 13.84 8.64
CA ASN A 6 34.12 13.51 7.97
C ASN A 6 35.29 14.19 8.66
N THR A 7 36.39 13.45 8.86
CA THR A 7 37.67 13.91 9.37
C THR A 7 38.80 13.37 8.52
N ALA A 8 39.84 14.18 8.29
CA ALA A 8 41.09 13.73 7.65
C ALA A 8 42.17 13.51 8.70
N THR A 9 43.00 12.50 8.51
CA THR A 9 44.15 12.21 9.38
C THR A 9 45.43 12.30 8.56
N LEU A 10 46.40 13.04 9.06
CA LEU A 10 47.76 13.15 8.50
C LEU A 10 48.75 12.52 9.47
N THR A 11 49.55 11.58 8.97
CA THR A 11 50.65 10.95 9.72
C THR A 11 51.99 11.26 9.04
N TYR A 12 52.92 11.82 9.78
CA TYR A 12 54.28 12.11 9.36
C TYR A 12 55.25 11.90 10.52
N ASN A 13 56.35 11.20 10.31
CA ASN A 13 57.38 10.91 11.33
C ASN A 13 56.80 10.35 12.64
N ASN A 14 55.90 9.37 12.58
CA ASN A 14 55.16 8.78 13.72
C ASN A 14 54.29 9.78 14.51
N GLN A 15 54.06 10.97 13.99
CA GLN A 15 53.09 11.90 14.57
C GLN A 15 51.81 11.91 13.71
N THR A 16 50.68 11.79 14.39
CA THR A 16 49.35 11.82 13.76
C THR A 16 48.62 13.10 14.17
N ARG A 17 48.03 13.78 13.20
CA ARG A 17 47.17 14.95 13.38
C ARG A 17 45.84 14.72 12.66
N ASN A 18 44.76 15.04 13.35
CA ASN A 18 43.42 15.01 12.77
C ASN A 18 42.96 16.40 12.40
N SER A 19 42.26 16.57 11.32
CA SER A 19 41.53 17.79 10.99
C SER A 19 40.39 18.04 11.98
N ASN A 20 39.76 19.21 11.88
CA ASN A 20 38.44 19.42 12.45
C ASN A 20 37.42 18.41 11.83
N ILE A 21 36.38 18.12 12.58
CA ILE A 21 35.23 17.38 12.11
C ILE A 21 34.34 18.32 11.28
N VAL A 22 33.97 17.92 10.07
CA VAL A 22 32.93 18.58 9.28
C VAL A 22 31.68 17.69 9.29
N THR A 23 30.53 18.32 9.47
CA THR A 23 29.23 17.65 9.50
C THR A 23 28.43 18.07 8.28
N GLY A 24 27.87 17.09 7.56
CA GLY A 24 26.89 17.29 6.50
C GLY A 24 25.56 16.68 6.87
N GLU A 25 24.47 17.17 6.31
CA GLU A 25 23.13 16.63 6.49
C GLU A 25 22.65 15.98 5.19
N ILE A 26 22.00 14.83 5.31
CA ILE A 26 21.28 14.18 4.21
C ILE A 26 19.84 14.71 4.25
N LEU A 27 19.47 15.50 3.25
CA LEU A 27 18.10 15.98 3.09
C LEU A 27 17.23 14.86 2.53
N GLU A 28 16.14 14.57 3.23
CA GLU A 28 15.09 13.70 2.75
C GLU A 28 14.18 14.52 1.83
N VAL A 29 14.28 14.28 0.55
CA VAL A 29 13.56 15.07 -0.47
C VAL A 29 12.42 14.31 -1.12
N LEU A 30 12.33 12.98 -0.89
CA LEU A 30 11.24 12.16 -1.38
C LEU A 30 10.19 11.93 -0.31
N THR A 31 8.93 12.01 -0.70
CA THR A 31 7.77 11.55 0.08
C THR A 31 6.88 10.67 -0.77
N ALA A 32 6.18 9.73 -0.16
CA ALA A 32 5.22 8.88 -0.85
C ALA A 32 3.87 8.89 -0.12
N THR A 33 2.81 8.86 -0.89
CA THR A 33 1.43 8.68 -0.42
C THR A 33 0.75 7.58 -1.22
N LYS A 34 -0.19 6.88 -0.60
CA LYS A 34 -1.02 5.87 -1.24
C LYS A 34 -2.47 6.07 -0.85
N ASN A 35 -3.35 5.99 -1.83
CA ASN A 35 -4.78 6.12 -1.65
C ASN A 35 -5.50 4.99 -2.39
N VAL A 36 -6.69 4.63 -1.91
CA VAL A 36 -7.63 3.75 -2.60
C VAL A 36 -8.89 4.52 -2.95
N ILE A 37 -9.40 4.32 -4.16
CA ILE A 37 -10.67 4.91 -4.61
C ILE A 37 -11.77 3.89 -4.34
N GLY A 38 -12.69 4.24 -3.46
CA GLY A 38 -13.77 3.41 -2.98
C GLY A 38 -14.06 3.70 -1.50
N ALA A 39 -15.29 3.46 -1.06
CA ALA A 39 -15.67 3.61 0.34
C ALA A 39 -15.49 2.29 1.11
N ASN A 40 -15.94 1.20 0.51
CA ASN A 40 -15.92 -0.15 1.07
C ASN A 40 -15.66 -1.17 -0.06
N TYR A 41 -15.41 -2.42 0.30
CA TYR A 41 -15.24 -3.51 -0.65
C TYR A 41 -16.16 -4.69 -0.38
N HIS A 42 -16.45 -5.45 -1.46
CA HIS A 42 -16.97 -6.82 -1.46
C HIS A 42 -15.98 -7.72 -2.21
N VAL A 43 -16.08 -9.01 -2.01
CA VAL A 43 -15.35 -9.97 -2.86
C VAL A 43 -15.80 -9.83 -4.32
N GLY A 44 -14.82 -9.75 -5.21
CA GLY A 44 -15.04 -9.55 -6.65
C GLY A 44 -14.97 -8.09 -7.11
N ASP A 45 -15.00 -7.12 -6.21
CA ASP A 45 -14.86 -5.70 -6.55
C ASP A 45 -13.47 -5.40 -7.10
N THR A 46 -13.40 -4.42 -7.99
CA THR A 46 -12.15 -3.87 -8.50
C THR A 46 -11.88 -2.52 -7.86
N LEU A 47 -10.78 -2.44 -7.12
CA LEU A 47 -10.33 -1.24 -6.44
C LEU A 47 -9.25 -0.54 -7.28
N THR A 48 -9.25 0.79 -7.27
CA THR A 48 -8.19 1.59 -7.90
C THR A 48 -7.30 2.18 -6.83
N TYR A 49 -6.00 1.90 -6.93
CA TYR A 49 -4.96 2.45 -6.07
C TYR A 49 -4.20 3.55 -6.78
N VAL A 50 -3.85 4.59 -6.03
CA VAL A 50 -3.04 5.72 -6.50
C VAL A 50 -1.87 5.89 -5.55
N VAL A 51 -0.66 5.71 -6.05
CA VAL A 51 0.59 5.96 -5.31
C VAL A 51 1.26 7.18 -5.93
N THR A 52 1.53 8.21 -5.13
CA THR A 52 2.23 9.42 -5.56
C THR A 52 3.54 9.56 -4.81
N VAL A 53 4.62 9.73 -5.55
CA VAL A 53 5.97 10.02 -5.02
C VAL A 53 6.33 11.43 -5.42
N VAL A 54 6.63 12.29 -4.45
CA VAL A 54 6.99 13.70 -4.66
C VAL A 54 8.47 13.88 -4.34
N ASN A 55 9.17 14.60 -5.22
CA ASN A 55 10.56 14.99 -5.05
C ASN A 55 10.65 16.51 -4.87
N SER A 56 10.92 16.96 -3.66
CA SER A 56 11.14 18.38 -3.33
C SER A 56 12.58 18.85 -3.59
N GLY A 57 13.45 17.95 -4.04
CA GLY A 57 14.86 18.25 -4.33
C GLY A 57 15.07 18.93 -5.68
N ALA A 58 16.26 19.50 -5.87
CA ALA A 58 16.64 20.20 -7.09
C ALA A 58 17.18 19.29 -8.21
N THR A 59 17.26 17.97 -7.96
CA THR A 59 17.73 16.98 -8.95
C THR A 59 16.69 15.86 -9.13
N ALA A 60 16.54 15.39 -10.37
CA ALA A 60 15.67 14.25 -10.64
C ALA A 60 16.23 12.97 -9.97
N ILE A 61 15.35 12.12 -9.48
CA ILE A 61 15.71 10.82 -8.90
C ILE A 61 15.15 9.75 -9.83
N THR A 62 16.03 8.86 -10.30
CA THR A 62 15.72 7.84 -11.31
C THR A 62 15.99 6.43 -10.81
N GLY A 63 15.40 5.43 -11.46
CA GLY A 63 15.64 4.02 -11.15
C GLY A 63 14.95 3.57 -9.84
N LEU A 64 13.91 4.27 -9.41
CA LEU A 64 13.12 3.84 -8.26
C LEU A 64 12.30 2.58 -8.60
N THR A 65 12.10 1.76 -7.58
CA THR A 65 11.27 0.57 -7.63
C THR A 65 10.17 0.68 -6.58
N LEU A 66 8.93 0.47 -6.99
CA LEU A 66 7.78 0.32 -6.09
C LEU A 66 7.50 -1.16 -5.95
N SER A 67 7.34 -1.63 -4.71
CA SER A 67 6.87 -2.96 -4.34
C SER A 67 5.60 -2.81 -3.52
N ASP A 68 4.53 -3.47 -3.95
CA ASP A 68 3.21 -3.39 -3.33
C ASP A 68 2.81 -4.76 -2.83
N ASP A 69 2.45 -4.88 -1.55
CA ASP A 69 2.16 -6.16 -0.90
C ASP A 69 0.78 -6.74 -1.28
N LEU A 70 -0.05 -5.96 -2.00
CA LEU A 70 -1.42 -6.33 -2.38
C LEU A 70 -2.29 -6.71 -1.16
N GLY A 71 -2.04 -6.02 -0.04
CA GLY A 71 -2.75 -6.24 1.21
C GLY A 71 -2.38 -7.53 1.95
N ALA A 72 -1.23 -8.11 1.66
CA ALA A 72 -0.79 -9.37 2.27
C ALA A 72 -0.79 -9.30 3.80
N TYR A 73 -1.34 -10.33 4.43
CA TYR A 73 -1.42 -10.44 5.89
C TYR A 73 -1.13 -11.85 6.39
N THR A 74 -0.71 -11.96 7.64
CA THR A 74 -0.41 -13.25 8.27
C THR A 74 -1.71 -13.95 8.68
N PHE A 75 -1.87 -15.21 8.28
CA PHE A 75 -2.96 -16.07 8.70
C PHE A 75 -2.43 -17.44 9.14
N GLY A 76 -2.50 -17.71 10.43
CA GLY A 76 -1.86 -18.90 11.03
C GLY A 76 -0.34 -18.86 10.83
N THR A 77 0.21 -19.85 10.15
CA THR A 77 1.66 -19.94 9.81
C THR A 77 1.97 -19.47 8.39
N GLY A 78 0.96 -19.04 7.63
CA GLY A 78 1.09 -18.60 6.23
C GLY A 78 0.79 -17.12 6.03
N THR A 79 0.88 -16.70 4.78
CA THR A 79 0.50 -15.36 4.33
C THR A 79 -0.60 -15.51 3.29
N LEU A 80 -1.67 -14.73 3.45
CA LEU A 80 -2.74 -14.60 2.47
C LEU A 80 -2.66 -13.23 1.81
N THR A 81 -3.00 -13.17 0.52
CA THR A 81 -3.02 -11.94 -0.27
C THR A 81 -4.45 -11.70 -0.76
N PRO A 82 -5.16 -10.72 -0.24
CA PRO A 82 -6.58 -10.47 -0.52
C PRO A 82 -6.85 -9.75 -1.84
N LEU A 83 -5.81 -9.28 -2.52
CA LEU A 83 -5.92 -8.50 -3.75
C LEU A 83 -5.11 -9.14 -4.87
N ASP A 84 -5.72 -9.27 -6.05
CA ASP A 84 -5.08 -9.70 -7.28
C ASP A 84 -4.86 -8.50 -8.21
N TYR A 85 -3.64 -8.27 -8.66
CA TYR A 85 -3.37 -7.22 -9.63
C TYR A 85 -4.15 -7.47 -10.93
N VAL A 86 -4.83 -6.44 -11.45
CA VAL A 86 -5.48 -6.49 -12.75
C VAL A 86 -4.43 -6.17 -13.83
N GLU A 87 -4.12 -7.15 -14.67
CA GLU A 87 -3.13 -7.00 -15.74
C GLU A 87 -3.46 -5.80 -16.66
N ASP A 88 -2.42 -5.16 -17.16
CA ASP A 88 -2.50 -3.99 -18.06
C ASP A 88 -3.24 -2.76 -17.49
N SER A 89 -3.59 -2.77 -16.20
CA SER A 89 -4.28 -1.65 -15.54
C SER A 89 -3.33 -0.52 -15.13
N LEU A 90 -2.03 -0.78 -15.03
CA LEU A 90 -1.07 0.21 -14.54
C LEU A 90 -0.92 1.38 -15.50
N ARG A 91 -0.95 2.57 -14.91
CA ARG A 91 -0.64 3.85 -15.59
C ARG A 91 0.38 4.60 -14.74
N TYR A 92 1.40 5.10 -15.40
CA TYR A 92 2.48 5.83 -14.76
C TYR A 92 2.56 7.23 -15.35
N TYR A 93 2.56 8.25 -14.51
CA TYR A 93 2.61 9.65 -14.88
C TYR A 93 3.80 10.34 -14.22
N THR A 94 4.42 11.29 -14.90
CA THR A 94 5.40 12.23 -14.35
C THR A 94 4.90 13.64 -14.58
N ASN A 95 4.75 14.44 -13.52
CA ASN A 95 4.19 15.78 -13.58
C ASN A 95 2.87 15.83 -14.40
N GLY A 96 1.99 14.85 -14.18
CA GLY A 96 0.71 14.74 -14.88
C GLY A 96 0.78 14.24 -16.34
N THR A 97 1.95 13.97 -16.88
CA THR A 97 2.13 13.45 -18.27
C THR A 97 2.32 11.93 -18.22
N LEU A 98 1.56 11.19 -19.03
CA LEU A 98 1.69 9.74 -19.15
C LEU A 98 3.09 9.36 -19.61
N ALA A 99 3.76 8.51 -18.87
CA ALA A 99 5.08 7.98 -19.16
C ALA A 99 5.01 6.47 -19.47
N THR A 100 5.98 5.98 -20.27
CA THR A 100 5.98 4.60 -20.77
C THR A 100 7.21 3.79 -20.30
N THR A 101 8.03 4.34 -19.40
CA THR A 101 9.32 3.75 -18.99
C THR A 101 9.22 2.73 -17.87
N ALA A 102 8.09 2.63 -17.19
CA ALA A 102 7.91 1.69 -16.09
C ALA A 102 7.66 0.27 -16.59
N THR A 103 8.31 -0.70 -15.95
CA THR A 103 8.11 -2.14 -16.20
C THR A 103 7.38 -2.73 -15.00
N VAL A 104 6.36 -3.54 -15.27
CA VAL A 104 5.50 -4.19 -14.28
C VAL A 104 5.82 -5.66 -14.19
N THR A 105 5.96 -6.18 -12.97
CA THR A 105 5.94 -7.60 -12.68
C THR A 105 4.75 -7.86 -11.76
N ALA A 106 3.73 -8.55 -12.29
CA ALA A 106 2.56 -8.97 -11.53
C ALA A 106 2.96 -10.08 -10.53
N GLY A 107 2.28 -10.09 -9.42
CA GLY A 107 2.46 -11.12 -8.40
C GLY A 107 2.12 -10.55 -7.04
N PRO A 108 2.10 -11.31 -5.94
CA PRO A 108 2.42 -10.79 -4.64
C PRO A 108 3.95 -10.90 -4.38
N PRO A 109 4.69 -9.79 -4.20
CA PRO A 109 4.26 -8.40 -4.37
C PRO A 109 4.18 -7.95 -5.83
N LEU A 110 3.27 -7.02 -6.15
CA LEU A 110 3.30 -6.29 -7.41
C LEU A 110 4.56 -5.40 -7.43
N THR A 111 5.39 -5.52 -8.46
CA THR A 111 6.62 -4.74 -8.57
C THR A 111 6.60 -3.86 -9.81
N VAL A 112 6.94 -2.57 -9.64
CA VAL A 112 7.06 -1.59 -10.72
C VAL A 112 8.46 -0.99 -10.68
N THR A 113 9.22 -1.16 -11.76
CA THR A 113 10.60 -0.67 -11.89
C THR A 113 10.69 0.43 -12.94
N GLY A 114 11.80 1.17 -12.93
CA GLY A 114 12.05 2.23 -13.91
C GLY A 114 11.33 3.55 -13.61
N ILE A 115 10.88 3.75 -12.37
CA ILE A 115 10.23 4.98 -11.93
C ILE A 115 11.26 6.10 -11.82
N SER A 116 10.91 7.27 -12.34
CA SER A 116 11.72 8.49 -12.26
C SER A 116 10.84 9.63 -11.76
N VAL A 117 11.37 10.41 -10.79
CA VAL A 117 10.67 11.56 -10.24
C VAL A 117 11.47 12.82 -10.58
N PRO A 118 10.91 13.74 -11.39
CA PRO A 118 11.60 14.99 -11.77
C PRO A 118 11.99 15.83 -10.55
N ALA A 119 12.96 16.72 -10.73
CA ALA A 119 13.32 17.72 -9.73
C ALA A 119 12.11 18.64 -9.45
N GLY A 120 11.77 18.85 -8.19
CA GLY A 120 10.62 19.65 -7.76
C GLY A 120 9.28 19.15 -8.30
N GLY A 121 9.18 17.86 -8.68
CA GLY A 121 8.02 17.27 -9.34
C GLY A 121 7.50 16.00 -8.67
N ASP A 122 6.64 15.29 -9.39
CA ASP A 122 6.00 14.08 -8.91
C ASP A 122 6.01 12.94 -9.92
N ALA A 123 5.84 11.72 -9.40
CA ALA A 123 5.51 10.51 -10.12
C ALA A 123 4.23 9.91 -9.53
N THR A 124 3.23 9.68 -10.36
CA THR A 124 1.97 9.08 -9.95
C THR A 124 1.78 7.74 -10.65
N ILE A 125 1.58 6.67 -9.87
CA ILE A 125 1.32 5.31 -10.33
C ILE A 125 -0.12 4.98 -9.96
N ILE A 126 -0.92 4.61 -10.96
CA ILE A 126 -2.32 4.19 -10.80
C ILE A 126 -2.40 2.76 -11.28
N TYR A 127 -3.04 1.88 -10.50
CA TYR A 127 -3.29 0.51 -10.90
C TYR A 127 -4.59 0.01 -10.28
N GLN A 128 -5.12 -1.08 -10.83
CA GLN A 128 -6.31 -1.75 -10.32
C GLN A 128 -5.94 -3.07 -9.68
N ALA A 129 -6.68 -3.42 -8.62
CA ALA A 129 -6.59 -4.72 -7.97
C ALA A 129 -8.00 -5.24 -7.66
N LYS A 130 -8.22 -6.53 -7.93
CA LYS A 130 -9.48 -7.22 -7.68
C LYS A 130 -9.45 -7.86 -6.30
N VAL A 131 -10.52 -7.67 -5.53
CA VAL A 131 -10.69 -8.32 -4.22
C VAL A 131 -11.03 -9.79 -4.43
N ASN A 132 -10.24 -10.69 -3.85
CA ASN A 132 -10.42 -12.14 -3.95
C ASN A 132 -11.02 -12.74 -2.67
N GLU A 133 -11.18 -14.08 -2.63
CA GLU A 133 -11.77 -14.83 -1.53
C GLU A 133 -10.96 -14.80 -0.21
N PHE A 134 -9.72 -14.34 -0.23
CA PHE A 134 -8.89 -14.20 0.97
C PHE A 134 -9.08 -12.85 1.68
N ALA A 135 -9.93 -11.98 1.15
CA ALA A 135 -10.23 -10.71 1.82
C ALA A 135 -11.06 -10.95 3.09
N PRO A 136 -10.73 -10.28 4.20
CA PRO A 136 -11.49 -10.39 5.44
C PRO A 136 -12.93 -9.89 5.26
N LEU A 137 -13.94 -10.67 5.72
CA LEU A 137 -15.37 -10.36 5.52
C LEU A 137 -16.14 -10.11 6.82
N THR A 138 -15.50 -10.23 7.98
CA THR A 138 -16.17 -9.90 9.25
C THR A 138 -16.42 -8.41 9.36
N ASN A 139 -17.54 -8.01 9.98
CA ASN A 139 -17.82 -6.61 10.24
C ASN A 139 -16.63 -5.91 10.90
N GLU A 140 -16.37 -4.66 10.51
CA GLU A 140 -15.23 -3.84 10.95
C GLU A 140 -13.86 -4.31 10.45
N SER A 141 -13.76 -5.36 9.67
CA SER A 141 -12.50 -5.75 9.05
C SER A 141 -12.13 -4.82 7.88
N SER A 142 -10.86 -4.84 7.51
CA SER A 142 -10.33 -4.00 6.43
C SER A 142 -9.16 -4.68 5.74
N VAL A 143 -8.90 -4.25 4.52
CA VAL A 143 -7.67 -4.56 3.78
C VAL A 143 -6.75 -3.34 3.86
N LYS A 144 -5.57 -3.53 4.46
CA LYS A 144 -4.49 -2.55 4.48
C LYS A 144 -3.47 -2.96 3.43
N ASN A 145 -3.29 -2.14 2.41
CA ASN A 145 -2.40 -2.38 1.29
C ASN A 145 -1.21 -1.41 1.37
N THR A 146 0.02 -1.96 1.39
CA THR A 146 1.26 -1.22 1.65
C THR A 146 2.15 -1.20 0.42
N ALA A 147 2.56 -0.02 0.01
CA ALA A 147 3.55 0.20 -1.03
C ALA A 147 4.87 0.65 -0.44
N THR A 148 5.97 0.04 -0.88
CA THR A 148 7.35 0.41 -0.50
C THR A 148 8.09 0.89 -1.74
N VAL A 149 8.69 2.08 -1.67
CA VAL A 149 9.51 2.65 -2.74
C VAL A 149 10.98 2.63 -2.32
N THR A 150 11.81 2.02 -3.16
CA THR A 150 13.26 1.85 -2.95
C THR A 150 14.06 2.37 -4.15
N GLY A 151 15.39 2.42 -4.03
CA GLY A 151 16.30 2.88 -5.11
C GLY A 151 16.78 4.31 -4.97
N GLY A 152 16.21 5.07 -4.04
CA GLY A 152 16.73 6.36 -3.59
C GLY A 152 17.62 6.22 -2.35
N ALA A 153 18.02 7.36 -1.76
CA ALA A 153 18.77 7.39 -0.49
C ALA A 153 17.96 6.87 0.70
N GLN A 154 16.64 6.78 0.54
CA GLN A 154 15.67 6.35 1.55
C GLN A 154 14.78 5.25 1.01
N THR A 155 14.23 4.45 1.93
CA THR A 155 13.06 3.60 1.68
C THR A 155 11.83 4.35 2.16
N LEU A 156 10.82 4.50 1.29
CA LEU A 156 9.55 5.13 1.61
C LEU A 156 8.48 4.05 1.73
N THR A 157 7.57 4.23 2.67
CA THR A 157 6.40 3.35 2.83
C THR A 157 5.14 4.20 2.83
N ALA A 158 4.15 3.79 2.07
CA ALA A 158 2.83 4.42 2.01
C ALA A 158 1.74 3.35 2.07
N GLU A 159 0.66 3.63 2.79
CA GLU A 159 -0.41 2.67 3.08
C GLU A 159 -1.76 3.24 2.67
N ALA A 160 -2.66 2.37 2.21
CA ALA A 160 -4.07 2.65 2.01
C ALA A 160 -4.91 1.55 2.63
N THR A 161 -5.93 1.94 3.37
CA THR A 161 -6.84 1.00 4.03
C THR A 161 -8.25 1.21 3.50
N ILE A 162 -8.94 0.10 3.19
CA ILE A 162 -10.34 0.10 2.79
C ILE A 162 -11.11 -0.89 3.67
N ALA A 163 -12.27 -0.47 4.17
CA ALA A 163 -13.11 -1.30 5.03
C ALA A 163 -13.97 -2.27 4.20
N VAL A 164 -14.35 -3.38 4.80
CA VAL A 164 -15.38 -4.27 4.24
C VAL A 164 -16.73 -3.53 4.19
N SER A 165 -17.54 -3.83 3.18
CA SER A 165 -18.93 -3.39 3.17
C SER A 165 -19.70 -4.12 4.26
N ALA A 166 -20.44 -3.39 5.10
CA ALA A 166 -21.27 -4.02 6.11
C ALA A 166 -22.35 -4.88 5.45
N GLU A 167 -22.39 -6.16 5.79
CA GLU A 167 -23.49 -7.04 5.39
C GLU A 167 -24.76 -6.64 6.15
N PRO A 168 -25.93 -6.70 5.50
CA PRO A 168 -27.18 -6.45 6.18
C PRO A 168 -27.42 -7.50 7.27
N GLU A 169 -27.81 -7.05 8.46
CA GLU A 169 -28.19 -7.97 9.54
C GLU A 169 -29.45 -8.74 9.15
N LEU A 170 -29.31 -10.04 8.97
CA LEU A 170 -30.43 -10.92 8.70
C LEU A 170 -31.09 -11.34 10.01
N THR A 171 -32.35 -11.00 10.19
CA THR A 171 -33.15 -11.44 11.30
C THR A 171 -34.21 -12.45 10.86
N ILE A 172 -34.37 -13.52 11.62
CA ILE A 172 -35.45 -14.47 11.43
C ILE A 172 -36.28 -14.51 12.71
N THR A 173 -37.58 -14.37 12.56
CA THR A 173 -38.53 -14.52 13.68
C THR A 173 -39.44 -15.69 13.40
N LYS A 174 -39.76 -16.45 14.42
CA LYS A 174 -40.76 -17.52 14.37
C LYS A 174 -41.82 -17.24 15.41
N THR A 175 -43.05 -17.24 14.99
CA THR A 175 -44.19 -17.07 15.88
C THR A 175 -45.06 -18.31 15.89
N LEU A 176 -45.72 -18.55 17.00
CA LEU A 176 -46.64 -19.65 17.19
C LEU A 176 -48.04 -19.09 17.41
N CYS A 177 -49.00 -19.55 16.62
CA CYS A 177 -50.41 -19.18 16.77
C CYS A 177 -51.30 -20.44 16.64
N PRO A 178 -52.16 -20.69 17.66
CA PRO A 178 -52.28 -20.00 18.94
C PRO A 178 -51.15 -20.37 19.89
N GLN A 179 -50.93 -19.56 20.92
CA GLN A 179 -49.88 -19.81 21.92
C GLN A 179 -50.24 -20.96 22.87
N THR A 180 -51.51 -21.27 22.99
CA THR A 180 -52.03 -22.42 23.73
C THR A 180 -52.87 -23.26 22.83
N VAL A 181 -52.67 -24.58 22.86
CA VAL A 181 -53.45 -25.54 22.06
C VAL A 181 -54.03 -26.59 23.00
N VAL A 182 -55.22 -27.11 22.65
CA VAL A 182 -55.79 -28.26 23.28
C VAL A 182 -55.21 -29.54 22.67
N GLU A 183 -55.39 -30.69 23.33
CA GLU A 183 -55.01 -31.98 22.77
C GLU A 183 -55.68 -32.16 21.39
N ASP A 184 -54.95 -32.63 20.37
CA ASP A 184 -55.32 -32.72 18.97
C ASP A 184 -55.58 -31.37 18.22
N GLY A 185 -55.23 -30.25 18.85
CA GLY A 185 -55.34 -28.95 18.23
C GLY A 185 -54.28 -28.68 17.14
N GLN A 186 -54.61 -27.81 16.15
CA GLN A 186 -53.68 -27.41 15.10
C GLN A 186 -52.81 -26.23 15.50
N ILE A 187 -51.56 -26.25 15.08
CA ILE A 187 -50.56 -25.22 15.29
C ILE A 187 -50.07 -24.69 13.96
N THR A 188 -50.05 -23.36 13.79
CA THR A 188 -49.46 -22.71 12.63
C THR A 188 -48.19 -21.95 13.03
N TYR A 189 -47.11 -22.17 12.29
CA TYR A 189 -45.88 -21.40 12.38
C TYR A 189 -45.79 -20.43 11.19
N THR A 190 -45.42 -19.22 11.46
CA THR A 190 -45.14 -18.19 10.46
C THR A 190 -43.77 -17.55 10.70
#